data_dbb1ca1c0aee237226f7eee1ad4f5dd9
#
_entry.id   dbb1ca1c0aee237226f7eee1ad4f5dd9
#
_cell.length_a   1.000
_cell.length_b   1.000
_cell.length_c   1.000
_cell.angle_alpha   90.00
_cell.angle_beta   90.00
_cell.angle_gamma   90.00
#
_symmetry.space_group_name_H-M   'P 1'
#
loop_
_entity.id
_entity.type
_entity.pdbx_description
1 polymer ?
#
loop_
_entity_poly.entity_id
_entity_poly.type
_entity_poly.pdbx_seq_one_letter_code
_entity_poly.pdbx_strand_id
1 'polypeptide(L)'
;MHARLDAGRVKIISRRGNDWTQKHPTITNAIAGLSAQDAYLDGELCGVLPDGRTTFNLIQNAAAADQRSLVFLLFDLLFLDGEDIRDRPLVDRKARLQAFLIGAPESLRYNDHQIGQGSAFHGLACERGLEGIVSKRINGRYDADRRAWLKTKCLNREEFVVGWSDPEGSRHRIGALLLGY
;
A
#
# COMPACT_ATOMS: atom_id res chain seq x y z
N MET A 1 -4.74 -1.93 -1.62
CA MET A 1 -5.99 -1.46 -2.25
C MET A 1 -5.99 -1.92 -3.70
N HIS A 2 -7.18 -2.05 -4.29
CA HIS A 2 -7.30 -2.38 -5.70
C HIS A 2 -7.86 -1.20 -6.47
N ALA A 3 -7.34 -0.97 -7.68
CA ALA A 3 -7.91 -0.02 -8.60
C ALA A 3 -8.27 -0.73 -9.92
N ARG A 4 -9.48 -0.53 -10.39
CA ARG A 4 -9.97 -1.01 -11.67
C ARG A 4 -10.23 0.16 -12.59
N LEU A 5 -9.65 0.11 -13.77
CA LEU A 5 -9.99 0.95 -14.93
C LEU A 5 -10.85 0.12 -15.90
N ASP A 6 -11.92 0.68 -16.42
CA ASP A 6 -12.83 0.04 -17.38
C ASP A 6 -13.43 1.12 -18.27
N ALA A 7 -12.95 1.21 -19.50
CA ALA A 7 -13.36 2.21 -20.50
C ALA A 7 -13.42 3.64 -19.92
N GLY A 8 -12.33 4.07 -19.27
CA GLY A 8 -12.22 5.38 -18.62
C GLY A 8 -12.92 5.50 -17.26
N ARG A 9 -13.71 4.51 -16.85
CA ARG A 9 -14.33 4.48 -15.53
C ARG A 9 -13.37 3.85 -14.52
N VAL A 10 -13.15 4.53 -13.41
CA VAL A 10 -12.27 4.05 -12.35
C VAL A 10 -13.05 3.66 -11.11
N LYS A 11 -12.64 2.58 -10.48
CA LYS A 11 -13.12 2.16 -9.17
C LYS A 11 -11.95 1.80 -8.26
N ILE A 12 -11.87 2.45 -7.08
CA ILE A 12 -10.83 2.20 -6.08
C ILE A 12 -11.48 1.51 -4.88
N ILE A 13 -11.03 0.28 -4.59
CA ILE A 13 -11.61 -0.56 -3.54
C ILE A 13 -10.57 -0.83 -2.46
N SER A 14 -10.93 -0.56 -1.21
CA SER A 14 -10.11 -0.91 -0.05
C SER A 14 -10.12 -2.43 0.19
N ARG A 15 -9.17 -2.92 1.00
CA ARG A 15 -9.13 -4.34 1.41
C ARG A 15 -10.43 -4.84 2.06
N ARG A 16 -11.20 -3.94 2.69
CA ARG A 16 -12.48 -4.26 3.34
C ARG A 16 -13.68 -4.12 2.40
N GLY A 17 -13.45 -3.89 1.09
CA GLY A 17 -14.50 -3.73 0.10
C GLY A 17 -15.11 -2.32 0.02
N ASN A 18 -14.64 -1.37 0.81
CA ASN A 18 -15.16 0.01 0.77
C ASN A 18 -14.71 0.71 -0.52
N ASP A 19 -15.64 1.41 -1.15
CA ASP A 19 -15.39 2.24 -2.33
C ASP A 19 -14.77 3.58 -1.90
N TRP A 20 -13.58 3.86 -2.39
CA TRP A 20 -12.82 5.08 -2.12
C TRP A 20 -12.64 5.97 -3.35
N THR A 21 -13.33 5.66 -4.44
CA THR A 21 -13.21 6.37 -5.72
C THR A 21 -13.42 7.88 -5.56
N GLN A 22 -14.49 8.28 -4.85
CA GLN A 22 -14.83 9.68 -4.64
C GLN A 22 -13.96 10.37 -3.57
N LYS A 23 -13.28 9.59 -2.71
CA LYS A 23 -12.45 10.14 -1.64
C LYS A 23 -11.11 10.66 -2.15
N HIS A 24 -10.62 10.11 -3.27
CA HIS A 24 -9.29 10.42 -3.81
C HIS A 24 -9.36 10.79 -5.29
N PRO A 25 -9.98 11.94 -5.63
CA PRO A 25 -10.21 12.35 -7.02
C PRO A 25 -8.91 12.52 -7.80
N THR A 26 -7.83 12.98 -7.18
CA THR A 26 -6.50 13.11 -7.83
C THR A 26 -6.00 11.74 -8.32
N ILE A 27 -6.08 10.71 -7.48
CA ILE A 27 -5.67 9.34 -7.84
C ILE A 27 -6.63 8.76 -8.88
N THR A 28 -7.94 8.95 -8.69
CA THR A 28 -8.97 8.47 -9.63
C THR A 28 -8.74 9.04 -11.02
N ASN A 29 -8.52 10.35 -11.15
CA ASN A 29 -8.26 11.02 -12.43
C ASN A 29 -6.93 10.56 -13.05
N ALA A 30 -5.88 10.36 -12.22
CA ALA A 30 -4.60 9.86 -12.68
C ALA A 30 -4.74 8.44 -13.29
N ILE A 31 -5.51 7.55 -12.65
CA ILE A 31 -5.78 6.20 -13.17
C ILE A 31 -6.63 6.26 -14.45
N ALA A 32 -7.63 7.15 -14.51
CA ALA A 32 -8.47 7.33 -15.70
C ALA A 32 -7.67 7.80 -16.91
N GLY A 33 -6.56 8.53 -16.70
CA GLY A 33 -5.65 9.00 -17.73
C GLY A 33 -4.60 7.99 -18.20
N LEU A 34 -4.56 6.79 -17.64
CA LEU A 34 -3.63 5.74 -18.10
C LEU A 34 -4.01 5.25 -19.49
N SER A 35 -2.97 4.92 -20.28
CA SER A 35 -3.13 4.48 -21.68
C SER A 35 -3.53 3.00 -21.76
N ALA A 36 -4.73 2.67 -21.26
CA ALA A 36 -5.33 1.34 -21.38
C ALA A 36 -6.85 1.44 -21.47
N GLN A 37 -7.48 0.49 -22.13
CA GLN A 37 -8.95 0.37 -22.16
C GLN A 37 -9.45 -0.19 -20.82
N ASP A 38 -8.77 -1.20 -20.33
CA ASP A 38 -9.05 -1.77 -19.02
C ASP A 38 -7.77 -2.22 -18.30
N ALA A 39 -7.75 -2.08 -16.98
CA ALA A 39 -6.65 -2.50 -16.12
C ALA A 39 -7.13 -2.85 -14.71
N TYR A 40 -6.45 -3.80 -14.05
CA TYR A 40 -6.66 -4.10 -12.65
C TYR A 40 -5.33 -4.08 -11.88
N LEU A 41 -5.21 -3.15 -10.97
CA LEU A 41 -4.00 -2.79 -10.27
C LEU A 41 -4.12 -3.13 -8.78
N ASP A 42 -3.04 -3.63 -8.17
CA ASP A 42 -2.90 -3.74 -6.71
C ASP A 42 -1.81 -2.79 -6.21
N GLY A 43 -2.13 -2.04 -5.17
CA GLY A 43 -1.25 -1.01 -4.64
C GLY A 43 -1.61 -0.60 -3.22
N GLU A 44 -0.88 0.40 -2.74
CA GLU A 44 -1.12 1.03 -1.46
C GLU A 44 -1.18 2.55 -1.62
N LEU A 45 -2.23 3.16 -1.07
CA LEU A 45 -2.33 4.61 -0.99
C LEU A 45 -1.49 5.08 0.19
N CYS A 46 -0.60 6.04 -0.04
CA CYS A 46 0.28 6.62 0.96
C CYS A 46 0.27 8.14 0.87
N GLY A 47 0.43 8.81 2.01
CA GLY A 47 0.85 10.20 2.03
C GLY A 47 2.36 10.28 1.89
N VAL A 48 2.86 11.29 1.20
CA VAL A 48 4.29 11.57 1.07
C VAL A 48 4.62 12.85 1.83
N LEU A 49 5.57 12.76 2.74
CA LEU A 49 6.11 13.89 3.48
C LEU A 49 7.08 14.68 2.61
N PRO A 50 7.40 15.95 2.97
CA PRO A 50 8.36 16.76 2.22
C PRO A 50 9.75 16.14 2.10
N ASP A 51 10.14 15.27 3.03
CA ASP A 51 11.40 14.51 3.02
C ASP A 51 11.33 13.22 2.17
N GLY A 52 10.19 12.96 1.52
CA GLY A 52 9.96 11.79 0.66
C GLY A 52 9.53 10.53 1.39
N ARG A 53 9.48 10.53 2.73
CA ARG A 53 8.97 9.38 3.49
C ARG A 53 7.47 9.23 3.30
N THR A 54 7.00 7.99 3.28
CA THR A 54 5.57 7.68 3.22
C THR A 54 4.98 7.53 4.62
N THR A 55 3.74 8.00 4.80
CA THR A 55 3.01 7.87 6.06
C THR A 55 1.53 7.57 5.82
N PHE A 56 0.95 6.73 6.67
CA PHE A 56 -0.47 6.43 6.64
C PHE A 56 -1.31 7.53 7.33
N ASN A 57 -0.73 8.26 8.27
CA ASN A 57 -1.45 9.28 9.03
C ASN A 57 -2.01 10.41 8.15
N LEU A 58 -1.32 10.76 7.07
CA LEU A 58 -1.80 11.76 6.10
C LEU A 58 -3.08 11.33 5.39
N ILE A 59 -3.32 10.02 5.23
CA ILE A 59 -4.54 9.52 4.60
C ILE A 59 -5.74 9.66 5.53
N GLN A 60 -5.54 9.43 6.83
CA GLN A 60 -6.61 9.53 7.83
C GLN A 60 -7.04 10.97 8.08
N ASN A 61 -6.10 11.89 7.99
CA ASN A 61 -6.29 13.31 8.27
C ASN A 61 -6.42 14.19 7.01
N ALA A 62 -6.30 13.59 5.82
CA ALA A 62 -6.47 14.31 4.56
C ALA A 62 -7.92 14.80 4.43
N ALA A 63 -8.21 15.94 5.05
CA ALA A 63 -9.28 16.79 4.59
C ALA A 63 -9.08 16.99 3.07
N ALA A 64 -10.16 17.10 2.30
CA ALA A 64 -10.15 17.13 0.83
C ALA A 64 -9.20 18.17 0.19
N ALA A 65 -8.57 19.02 0.99
CA ALA A 65 -7.70 20.11 0.55
C ALA A 65 -6.25 19.72 0.25
N ASP A 66 -5.73 18.60 0.78
CA ASP A 66 -4.29 18.27 0.65
C ASP A 66 -4.02 16.93 -0.04
N GLN A 67 -4.75 16.66 -1.11
CA GLN A 67 -4.56 15.44 -1.92
C GLN A 67 -3.28 15.44 -2.77
N ARG A 68 -2.55 16.57 -2.81
CA ARG A 68 -1.31 16.69 -3.60
C ARG A 68 -0.16 15.86 -3.03
N SER A 69 -0.21 15.57 -1.73
CA SER A 69 0.75 14.72 -1.04
C SER A 69 0.41 13.23 -1.09
N LEU A 70 -0.71 12.85 -1.72
CA LEU A 70 -1.10 11.46 -1.84
C LEU A 70 -0.49 10.81 -3.08
N VAL A 71 0.05 9.62 -2.91
CA VAL A 71 0.54 8.78 -4.00
C VAL A 71 -0.07 7.38 -3.89
N PHE A 72 -0.32 6.76 -5.03
CA PHE A 72 -0.69 5.36 -5.11
C PHE A 72 0.54 4.55 -5.52
N LEU A 73 1.14 3.84 -4.57
CA LEU A 73 2.28 2.95 -4.77
C LEU A 73 1.78 1.64 -5.35
N LEU A 74 1.99 1.44 -6.64
CA LEU A 74 1.53 0.28 -7.40
C LEU A 74 2.61 -0.79 -7.40
N PHE A 75 2.27 -1.99 -6.92
CA PHE A 75 3.22 -3.10 -6.78
C PHE A 75 2.81 -4.36 -7.53
N ASP A 76 1.61 -4.42 -8.10
CA ASP A 76 1.17 -5.55 -8.93
C ASP A 76 0.17 -5.10 -10.01
N LEU A 77 0.19 -5.78 -11.17
CA LEU A 77 -0.75 -5.66 -12.27
C LEU A 77 -1.39 -7.02 -12.49
N LEU A 78 -2.72 -7.06 -12.50
CA LEU A 78 -3.48 -8.31 -12.47
C LEU A 78 -4.22 -8.57 -13.78
N PHE A 79 -4.55 -7.49 -14.49
CA PHE A 79 -5.28 -7.53 -15.77
C PHE A 79 -4.92 -6.29 -16.59
N LEU A 80 -4.77 -6.43 -17.90
CA LEU A 80 -4.48 -5.34 -18.81
C LEU A 80 -5.03 -5.65 -20.21
N ASP A 81 -5.87 -4.76 -20.76
CA ASP A 81 -6.39 -4.78 -22.13
C ASP A 81 -6.88 -6.17 -22.56
N GLY A 82 -7.81 -6.75 -21.78
CA GLY A 82 -8.42 -8.04 -22.04
C GLY A 82 -7.61 -9.26 -21.58
N GLU A 83 -6.36 -9.08 -21.10
CA GLU A 83 -5.51 -10.18 -20.64
C GLU A 83 -5.49 -10.31 -19.11
N ASP A 84 -5.95 -11.45 -18.60
CA ASP A 84 -5.74 -11.83 -17.18
C ASP A 84 -4.32 -12.36 -16.99
N ILE A 85 -3.51 -11.64 -16.23
CA ILE A 85 -2.10 -11.99 -15.99
C ILE A 85 -1.83 -12.49 -14.57
N ARG A 86 -2.85 -12.75 -13.76
CA ARG A 86 -2.71 -13.21 -12.37
C ARG A 86 -1.92 -14.51 -12.24
N ASP A 87 -2.04 -15.39 -13.23
CA ASP A 87 -1.31 -16.67 -13.26
C ASP A 87 0.14 -16.56 -13.73
N ARG A 88 0.55 -15.41 -14.24
CA ARG A 88 1.96 -15.18 -14.62
C ARG A 88 2.85 -15.02 -13.39
N PRO A 89 4.15 -15.30 -13.51
CA PRO A 89 5.15 -15.01 -12.50
C PRO A 89 5.11 -13.55 -12.03
N LEU A 90 5.36 -13.28 -10.75
CA LEU A 90 5.38 -11.93 -10.20
C LEU A 90 6.36 -11.01 -10.96
N VAL A 91 7.52 -11.52 -11.35
CA VAL A 91 8.54 -10.75 -12.10
C VAL A 91 7.97 -10.22 -13.42
N ASP A 92 7.19 -11.04 -14.14
CA ASP A 92 6.60 -10.66 -15.42
C ASP A 92 5.50 -9.60 -15.23
N ARG A 93 4.65 -9.79 -14.20
CA ARG A 93 3.60 -8.82 -13.85
C ARG A 93 4.21 -7.47 -13.44
N LYS A 94 5.31 -7.48 -12.67
CA LYS A 94 6.03 -6.26 -12.28
C LYS A 94 6.69 -5.56 -13.46
N ALA A 95 7.31 -6.30 -14.36
CA ALA A 95 7.89 -5.71 -15.58
C ALA A 95 6.81 -5.03 -16.46
N ARG A 96 5.65 -5.69 -16.62
CA ARG A 96 4.51 -5.11 -17.33
C ARG A 96 3.95 -3.87 -16.61
N LEU A 97 3.83 -3.91 -15.27
CA LEU A 97 3.40 -2.75 -14.49
C LEU A 97 4.35 -1.57 -14.67
N GLN A 98 5.64 -1.81 -14.62
CA GLN A 98 6.66 -0.77 -14.80
C GLN A 98 6.54 -0.13 -16.19
N ALA A 99 6.41 -0.95 -17.25
CA ALA A 99 6.21 -0.46 -18.62
C ALA A 99 4.89 0.32 -18.75
N PHE A 100 3.81 -0.16 -18.15
CA PHE A 100 2.49 0.48 -18.18
C PHE A 100 2.46 1.85 -17.50
N LEU A 101 3.31 2.07 -16.50
CA LEU A 101 3.38 3.33 -15.76
C LEU A 101 4.37 4.34 -16.38
N ILE A 102 4.99 4.06 -17.52
CA ILE A 102 5.85 5.03 -18.21
C ILE A 102 5.01 6.24 -18.63
N GLY A 103 5.40 7.44 -18.17
CA GLY A 103 4.68 8.68 -18.46
C GLY A 103 3.43 8.90 -17.60
N ALA A 104 3.13 8.01 -16.65
CA ALA A 104 2.04 8.23 -15.70
C ALA A 104 2.32 9.44 -14.79
N PRO A 105 1.26 10.12 -14.28
CA PRO A 105 1.41 11.20 -13.31
C PRO A 105 2.15 10.74 -12.05
N GLU A 106 2.89 11.67 -11.40
CA GLU A 106 3.66 11.38 -10.18
C GLU A 106 2.84 10.84 -9.01
N SER A 107 1.53 11.04 -9.03
CA SER A 107 0.60 10.45 -8.05
C SER A 107 0.43 8.94 -8.21
N LEU A 108 0.86 8.35 -9.32
CA LEU A 108 0.93 6.91 -9.57
C LEU A 108 2.40 6.49 -9.64
N ARG A 109 2.87 5.77 -8.64
CA ARG A 109 4.28 5.37 -8.59
C ARG A 109 4.43 3.87 -8.63
N TYR A 110 5.35 3.41 -9.47
CA TYR A 110 5.82 2.04 -9.41
C TYR A 110 6.53 1.81 -8.07
N ASN A 111 6.08 0.81 -7.32
CA ASN A 111 6.78 0.39 -6.10
C ASN A 111 7.91 -0.58 -6.48
N ASP A 112 9.13 -0.08 -6.49
CA ASP A 112 10.32 -0.86 -6.83
C ASP A 112 10.57 -2.01 -5.85
N HIS A 113 11.51 -2.89 -6.18
CA HIS A 113 11.79 -4.09 -5.40
C HIS A 113 13.26 -4.49 -5.49
N GLN A 114 13.72 -5.20 -4.46
CA GLN A 114 15.03 -5.80 -4.42
C GLN A 114 14.89 -7.32 -4.59
N ILE A 115 15.69 -7.90 -5.49
CA ILE A 115 15.75 -9.36 -5.69
C ILE A 115 16.88 -9.92 -4.83
N GLY A 116 16.58 -10.91 -4.00
CA GLY A 116 17.54 -11.51 -3.08
C GLY A 116 17.92 -10.58 -1.91
N GLN A 117 18.89 -11.01 -1.11
CA GLN A 117 19.46 -10.26 0.02
C GLN A 117 18.42 -9.69 1.00
N GLY A 118 17.33 -10.43 1.25
CA GLY A 118 16.21 -9.96 2.05
C GLY A 118 16.60 -9.49 3.44
N SER A 119 17.56 -10.14 4.11
CA SER A 119 18.01 -9.72 5.45
C SER A 119 18.74 -8.37 5.43
N ALA A 120 19.62 -8.14 4.45
CA ALA A 120 20.32 -6.86 4.32
C ALA A 120 19.34 -5.73 3.96
N PHE A 121 18.39 -6.01 3.06
CA PHE A 121 17.35 -5.05 2.69
C PHE A 121 16.42 -4.71 3.87
N HIS A 122 16.08 -5.70 4.71
CA HIS A 122 15.33 -5.47 5.94
C HIS A 122 16.10 -4.58 6.92
N GLY A 123 17.40 -4.84 7.15
CA GLY A 123 18.25 -3.99 7.98
C GLY A 123 18.23 -2.54 7.52
N LEU A 124 18.44 -2.31 6.22
CA LEU A 124 18.41 -0.98 5.63
C LEU A 124 17.04 -0.28 5.78
N ALA A 125 15.94 -1.05 5.64
CA ALA A 125 14.60 -0.51 5.83
C ALA A 125 14.40 -0.04 7.29
N CYS A 126 14.88 -0.81 8.26
CA CYS A 126 14.80 -0.47 9.68
C CYS A 126 15.66 0.76 10.03
N GLU A 127 16.88 0.84 9.51
CA GLU A 127 17.77 2.00 9.68
C GLU A 127 17.14 3.29 9.14
N ARG A 128 16.32 3.18 8.10
CA ARG A 128 15.58 4.32 7.51
C ARG A 128 14.23 4.60 8.17
N GLY A 129 13.91 3.92 9.27
CA GLY A 129 12.67 4.15 10.02
C GLY A 129 11.41 3.65 9.29
N LEU A 130 11.54 2.71 8.35
CA LEU A 130 10.38 2.08 7.69
C LEU A 130 9.75 1.02 8.59
N GLU A 131 8.46 0.74 8.39
CA GLU A 131 7.73 -0.27 9.18
C GLU A 131 8.30 -1.69 9.01
N GLY A 132 8.92 -1.97 7.86
CA GLY A 132 9.48 -3.27 7.51
C GLY A 132 9.40 -3.53 6.01
N ILE A 133 9.52 -4.80 5.64
CA ILE A 133 9.47 -5.23 4.25
C ILE A 133 8.40 -6.30 4.03
N VAL A 134 7.98 -6.45 2.77
CA VAL A 134 7.13 -7.56 2.32
C VAL A 134 7.89 -8.37 1.28
N SER A 135 8.22 -9.61 1.64
CA SER A 135 8.88 -10.55 0.73
C SER A 135 7.83 -11.37 -0.02
N LYS A 136 8.05 -11.55 -1.31
CA LYS A 136 7.19 -12.31 -2.22
C LYS A 136 8.03 -13.28 -3.06
N ARG A 137 7.45 -14.43 -3.44
CA ARG A 137 8.12 -15.34 -4.37
C ARG A 137 8.13 -14.74 -5.77
N ILE A 138 9.31 -14.61 -6.37
CA ILE A 138 9.49 -13.97 -7.68
C ILE A 138 8.72 -14.68 -8.80
N ASN A 139 8.64 -16.02 -8.74
CA ASN A 139 7.91 -16.86 -9.70
C ASN A 139 6.47 -17.16 -9.24
N GLY A 140 6.00 -16.47 -8.17
CA GLY A 140 4.67 -16.73 -7.61
C GLY A 140 3.56 -16.15 -8.48
N ARG A 141 2.45 -16.90 -8.61
CA ARG A 141 1.19 -16.38 -9.12
C ARG A 141 0.59 -15.38 -8.13
N TYR A 142 -0.36 -14.58 -8.59
CA TYR A 142 -1.09 -13.70 -7.68
C TYR A 142 -1.98 -14.53 -6.75
N ASP A 143 -1.84 -14.29 -5.45
CA ASP A 143 -2.67 -14.88 -4.40
C ASP A 143 -3.46 -13.76 -3.71
N ALA A 144 -4.77 -13.75 -3.94
CA ALA A 144 -5.68 -12.75 -3.37
C ALA A 144 -5.69 -12.78 -1.82
N ASP A 145 -5.50 -13.97 -1.23
CA ASP A 145 -5.43 -14.14 0.22
C ASP A 145 -4.09 -13.69 0.82
N ARG A 146 -3.10 -13.44 -0.06
CA ARG A 146 -1.75 -12.98 0.32
C ARG A 146 -1.02 -13.92 1.30
N ARG A 147 -1.40 -15.21 1.35
CA ARG A 147 -0.77 -16.22 2.22
C ARG A 147 0.69 -16.48 1.88
N ALA A 148 1.07 -16.25 0.62
CA ALA A 148 2.44 -16.40 0.14
C ALA A 148 3.32 -15.14 0.40
N TRP A 149 2.76 -14.09 1.03
CA TRP A 149 3.50 -12.87 1.34
C TRP A 149 4.02 -12.93 2.76
N LEU A 150 5.33 -12.75 2.93
CA LEU A 150 5.97 -12.69 4.24
C LEU A 150 6.22 -11.23 4.62
N LYS A 151 5.47 -10.72 5.62
CA LYS A 151 5.68 -9.40 6.19
C LYS A 151 6.66 -9.49 7.35
N THR A 152 7.82 -8.85 7.22
CA THR A 152 8.85 -8.76 8.26
C THR A 152 8.90 -7.31 8.75
N LYS A 153 8.48 -7.10 10.00
CA LYS A 153 8.45 -5.77 10.62
C LYS A 153 9.77 -5.42 11.28
N CYS A 154 10.10 -4.13 11.27
CA CYS A 154 11.13 -3.57 12.13
C CYS A 154 10.60 -3.50 13.56
N LEU A 155 11.41 -3.91 14.52
CA LEU A 155 11.07 -3.83 15.95
C LEU A 155 11.60 -2.50 16.49
N ASN A 156 10.69 -1.59 16.79
CA ASN A 156 11.02 -0.41 17.58
C ASN A 156 10.81 -0.77 19.05
N ARG A 157 11.83 -0.53 19.86
CA ARG A 157 11.75 -0.68 21.33
C ARG A 157 11.78 0.70 21.92
N GLU A 158 10.76 1.02 22.71
CA GLU A 158 10.63 2.27 23.43
C GLU A 158 10.22 1.95 24.86
N GLU A 159 10.65 2.77 25.80
CA GLU A 159 10.25 2.67 27.20
C GLU A 159 9.09 3.64 27.44
N PHE A 160 8.04 3.14 28.07
CA PHE A 160 6.85 3.92 28.38
C PHE A 160 6.52 3.83 29.87
N VAL A 161 6.01 4.92 30.42
CA VAL A 161 5.28 4.85 31.70
C VAL A 161 3.90 4.29 31.41
N VAL A 162 3.55 3.19 32.10
CA VAL A 162 2.29 2.50 31.88
C VAL A 162 1.34 2.79 33.03
N GLY A 163 0.22 3.45 32.72
CA GLY A 163 -0.94 3.52 33.59
C GLY A 163 -2.05 2.60 33.08
N TRP A 164 -3.03 2.32 33.92
CA TRP A 164 -4.21 1.56 33.50
C TRP A 164 -5.48 2.14 34.13
N SER A 165 -6.60 1.88 33.48
CA SER A 165 -7.93 2.14 34.04
C SER A 165 -8.73 0.85 34.11
N ASP A 166 -9.52 0.71 35.18
CA ASP A 166 -10.44 -0.40 35.30
C ASP A 166 -11.72 -0.11 34.48
N PRO A 167 -12.28 -1.13 33.80
CA PRO A 167 -13.57 -0.96 33.15
C PRO A 167 -14.67 -0.84 34.20
N GLU A 168 -15.62 0.08 34.00
CA GLU A 168 -16.78 0.20 34.88
C GLU A 168 -17.51 -1.15 34.97
N GLY A 169 -17.69 -1.65 36.21
CA GLY A 169 -18.52 -2.82 36.51
C GLY A 169 -17.85 -4.19 36.37
N SER A 170 -16.56 -4.29 36.10
CA SER A 170 -15.88 -5.60 36.07
C SER A 170 -14.77 -5.70 37.12
N ARG A 171 -14.88 -6.70 38.01
CA ARG A 171 -13.79 -7.06 38.92
C ARG A 171 -12.72 -7.83 38.14
N HIS A 172 -11.46 -7.36 38.13
CA HIS A 172 -10.27 -8.03 37.63
C HIS A 172 -9.98 -8.00 36.11
N ARG A 173 -10.29 -6.93 35.38
CA ARG A 173 -9.83 -6.78 33.99
C ARG A 173 -9.29 -5.36 33.77
N ILE A 174 -8.16 -5.27 33.09
CA ILE A 174 -7.63 -3.99 32.61
C ILE A 174 -8.53 -3.50 31.50
N GLY A 175 -9.12 -2.31 31.64
CA GLY A 175 -10.00 -1.70 30.63
C GLY A 175 -9.22 -1.00 29.54
N ALA A 176 -8.18 -0.23 29.92
CA ALA A 176 -7.29 0.44 29.00
C ALA A 176 -5.89 0.56 29.57
N LEU A 177 -4.88 0.53 28.71
CA LEU A 177 -3.50 0.91 29.04
C LEU A 177 -3.28 2.34 28.56
N LEU A 178 -2.78 3.19 29.46
CA LEU A 178 -2.32 4.53 29.17
C LEU A 178 -0.80 4.48 29.05
N LEU A 179 -0.27 4.90 27.91
CA LEU A 179 1.16 4.96 27.65
C LEU A 179 1.59 6.42 27.57
N GLY A 180 2.63 6.77 28.31
CA GLY A 180 3.24 8.10 28.32
C GLY A 180 4.75 8.02 28.29
N TYR A 181 5.40 9.10 27.89
CA TYR A 181 6.86 9.27 27.92
C TYR A 181 7.28 9.92 29.23
#